data_d38ad386de518573034523b9b8af0ea4
#
_entry.id   d38ad386de518573034523b9b8af0ea4
#
_cell.length_a   1.000
_cell.length_b   1.000
_cell.length_c   1.000
_cell.angle_alpha   90.00
_cell.angle_beta   90.00
_cell.angle_gamma   90.00
#
_symmetry.space_group_name_H-M   'P 1'
#
loop_
_entity.id
_entity.type
_entity.pdbx_description
1 polymer ?
#
loop_
_entity_poly.entity_id
_entity_poly.type
_entity_poly.pdbx_seq_one_letter_code
_entity_poly.pdbx_strand_id
1 'polypeptide(L)'
;MIIKNRVMHTPEGMRDLYGKSLQDRRALMKRIHDVFESFGYSDIETPTIEYFDVFSSDIGTTPSNELYKFFDRDGNTLVLRPDFTPSVARAAAMHFADSDFPLRLSYEGSTFVNSAEYQGRLKESRQMGMELIGEDSAEADAEIIALTCRMLLASGLQEFQVSVGEVNFYKALADKSGLDEESTETIRELISNKNFFGVAEVLDGTKAAPEVKEAMQKLPQLFGSAEIFNAAEAFALGKREKSAVARLRRIHEILCGKGLDRYVSFDFGLLSKYNYYTGIIFSAFTYGTGEPVARGGRYDLLLGHFGRENPAVGVGLYIDQLTSSLIRQGIPYGR
;
A
#
# COMPACT_ATOMS: atom_id res chain seq x y z
N MET A 1 -13.76 41.28 10.02
CA MET A 1 -12.32 41.11 10.29
C MET A 1 -11.77 39.71 9.96
N ILE A 2 -12.59 38.66 9.97
CA ILE A 2 -12.19 37.27 9.74
C ILE A 2 -11.86 36.98 8.26
N ILE A 3 -12.47 37.66 7.29
CA ILE A 3 -12.29 37.38 5.85
C ILE A 3 -10.93 37.86 5.30
N LYS A 4 -10.37 38.96 5.84
CA LYS A 4 -9.07 39.51 5.39
C LYS A 4 -7.87 38.58 5.70
N ASN A 5 -7.99 37.68 6.67
CA ASN A 5 -6.89 36.81 7.08
C ASN A 5 -6.79 35.51 6.24
N ARG A 6 -7.89 35.05 5.61
CA ARG A 6 -7.90 33.81 4.79
C ARG A 6 -7.11 33.91 3.50
N VAL A 7 -7.01 35.11 2.91
CA VAL A 7 -6.30 35.36 1.64
C VAL A 7 -4.78 35.20 1.79
N MET A 8 -4.27 35.26 3.03
CA MET A 8 -2.85 35.14 3.33
C MET A 8 -2.44 33.75 3.84
N HIS A 9 -3.37 32.80 3.87
CA HIS A 9 -3.12 31.45 4.37
C HIS A 9 -3.55 30.39 3.36
N THR A 10 -2.79 29.30 3.28
CA THR A 10 -3.20 28.10 2.57
C THR A 10 -4.35 27.41 3.30
N PRO A 11 -5.19 26.62 2.62
CA PRO A 11 -6.16 25.74 3.28
C PRO A 11 -5.48 24.79 4.28
N GLU A 12 -6.23 24.36 5.29
CA GLU A 12 -5.73 23.39 6.27
C GLU A 12 -5.26 22.10 5.57
N GLY A 13 -4.09 21.61 5.97
CA GLY A 13 -3.48 20.41 5.38
C GLY A 13 -2.82 20.64 4.01
N MET A 14 -2.75 21.89 3.54
CA MET A 14 -2.01 22.29 2.34
C MET A 14 -0.89 23.27 2.72
N ARG A 15 0.20 23.26 1.98
CA ARG A 15 1.36 24.11 2.28
C ARG A 15 2.12 24.55 1.04
N ASP A 16 2.66 25.76 1.11
CA ASP A 16 3.68 26.21 0.15
C ASP A 16 5.03 25.54 0.46
N LEU A 17 5.75 25.14 -0.57
CA LEU A 17 7.11 24.68 -0.47
C LEU A 17 7.99 25.49 -1.42
N TYR A 18 9.04 26.13 -0.89
CA TYR A 18 9.89 27.06 -1.66
C TYR A 18 11.35 27.00 -1.23
N GLY A 19 12.20 27.69 -1.98
CA GLY A 19 13.62 27.83 -1.68
C GLY A 19 14.35 26.50 -1.59
N LYS A 20 15.21 26.38 -0.58
CA LYS A 20 16.04 25.17 -0.37
C LYS A 20 15.23 23.91 -0.17
N SER A 21 14.15 23.97 0.61
CA SER A 21 13.30 22.80 0.88
C SER A 21 12.70 22.20 -0.40
N LEU A 22 12.30 23.07 -1.36
CA LEU A 22 11.82 22.63 -2.67
C LEU A 22 12.94 22.01 -3.51
N GLN A 23 14.12 22.60 -3.50
CA GLN A 23 15.29 22.09 -4.22
C GLN A 23 15.72 20.71 -3.69
N ASP A 24 15.80 20.58 -2.36
CA ASP A 24 16.18 19.32 -1.69
C ASP A 24 15.16 18.23 -2.00
N ARG A 25 13.84 18.54 -1.96
CA ARG A 25 12.79 17.60 -2.34
C ARG A 25 12.91 17.15 -3.81
N ARG A 26 13.18 18.06 -4.73
CA ARG A 26 13.39 17.72 -6.15
C ARG A 26 14.61 16.82 -6.35
N ALA A 27 15.70 17.10 -5.65
CA ALA A 27 16.88 16.24 -5.70
C ALA A 27 16.60 14.82 -5.16
N LEU A 28 15.85 14.71 -4.06
CA LEU A 28 15.40 13.42 -3.52
C LEU A 28 14.56 12.66 -4.54
N MET A 29 13.53 13.32 -5.10
CA MET A 29 12.63 12.70 -6.08
C MET A 29 13.38 12.25 -7.33
N LYS A 30 14.36 13.05 -7.80
CA LYS A 30 15.21 12.64 -8.93
C LYS A 30 15.97 11.35 -8.63
N ARG A 31 16.61 11.22 -7.47
CA ARG A 31 17.33 9.97 -7.11
C ARG A 31 16.40 8.75 -7.05
N ILE A 32 15.18 8.94 -6.57
CA ILE A 32 14.17 7.88 -6.56
C ILE A 32 13.75 7.52 -7.98
N HIS A 33 13.53 8.51 -8.83
CA HIS A 33 13.20 8.32 -10.24
C HIS A 33 14.33 7.58 -11.00
N ASP A 34 15.60 7.92 -10.74
CA ASP A 34 16.75 7.22 -11.33
C ASP A 34 16.75 5.70 -10.97
N VAL A 35 16.19 5.32 -9.80
CA VAL A 35 15.97 3.90 -9.46
C VAL A 35 14.90 3.29 -10.37
N PHE A 36 13.77 3.97 -10.62
CA PHE A 36 12.72 3.46 -11.51
C PHE A 36 13.28 3.19 -12.93
N GLU A 37 13.96 4.18 -13.51
CA GLU A 37 14.58 4.05 -14.84
C GLU A 37 15.58 2.88 -14.90
N SER A 38 16.39 2.69 -13.84
CA SER A 38 17.39 1.61 -13.79
C SER A 38 16.80 0.21 -13.83
N PHE A 39 15.50 0.07 -13.51
CA PHE A 39 14.74 -1.18 -13.56
C PHE A 39 13.79 -1.26 -14.76
N GLY A 40 13.87 -0.32 -15.69
CA GLY A 40 13.07 -0.32 -16.93
C GLY A 40 11.63 0.10 -16.76
N TYR A 41 11.31 0.88 -15.70
CA TYR A 41 10.00 1.50 -15.56
C TYR A 41 9.90 2.74 -16.44
N SER A 42 8.79 2.86 -17.14
CA SER A 42 8.47 4.01 -17.99
C SER A 42 7.47 4.91 -17.29
N ASP A 43 7.65 6.20 -17.45
CA ASP A 43 6.76 7.18 -16.82
C ASP A 43 5.37 7.18 -17.43
N ILE A 44 4.38 7.32 -16.56
CA ILE A 44 3.00 7.61 -16.93
C ILE A 44 2.50 8.83 -16.15
N GLU A 45 1.85 9.75 -16.83
CA GLU A 45 1.13 10.86 -16.21
C GLU A 45 -0.37 10.68 -16.39
N THR A 46 -1.10 10.61 -15.28
CA THR A 46 -2.56 10.52 -15.28
C THR A 46 -3.18 11.84 -14.82
N PRO A 47 -4.42 12.16 -15.21
CA PRO A 47 -5.09 13.37 -14.78
C PRO A 47 -5.19 13.50 -13.26
N THR A 48 -5.08 14.73 -12.75
CA THR A 48 -5.31 15.01 -11.32
C THR A 48 -6.80 14.92 -10.96
N ILE A 49 -7.67 15.15 -11.95
CA ILE A 49 -9.12 15.08 -11.83
C ILE A 49 -9.60 13.85 -12.60
N GLU A 50 -10.37 13.02 -11.93
CA GLU A 50 -10.95 11.81 -12.48
C GLU A 50 -12.46 11.78 -12.24
N TYR A 51 -13.19 10.94 -12.96
CA TYR A 51 -14.56 10.62 -12.61
C TYR A 51 -14.61 9.86 -11.27
N PHE A 52 -15.65 10.14 -10.48
CA PHE A 52 -15.84 9.49 -9.17
C PHE A 52 -15.83 7.96 -9.27
N ASP A 53 -16.35 7.41 -10.37
CA ASP A 53 -16.46 5.97 -10.56
C ASP A 53 -15.10 5.25 -10.60
N VAL A 54 -14.01 5.96 -10.94
CA VAL A 54 -12.63 5.43 -10.89
C VAL A 54 -12.20 5.13 -9.43
N PHE A 55 -12.83 5.80 -8.46
CA PHE A 55 -12.53 5.65 -7.02
C PHE A 55 -13.77 5.25 -6.20
N SER A 56 -14.76 4.62 -6.83
CA SER A 56 -15.94 4.11 -6.12
C SER A 56 -15.57 3.05 -5.07
N SER A 57 -16.50 2.75 -4.16
CA SER A 57 -16.27 1.88 -2.99
C SER A 57 -15.72 0.49 -3.34
N ASP A 58 -16.03 -0.01 -4.53
CA ASP A 58 -15.62 -1.34 -4.99
C ASP A 58 -14.20 -1.36 -5.59
N ILE A 59 -13.66 -0.18 -5.93
CA ILE A 59 -12.37 0.00 -6.62
C ILE A 59 -11.39 0.77 -5.74
N GLY A 60 -11.88 1.74 -4.94
CA GLY A 60 -11.07 2.71 -4.25
C GLY A 60 -10.50 2.22 -2.93
N THR A 61 -9.32 2.73 -2.60
CA THR A 61 -8.65 2.54 -1.30
C THR A 61 -8.99 3.64 -0.29
N THR A 62 -9.75 4.66 -0.71
CA THR A 62 -10.13 5.83 0.10
C THR A 62 -11.65 5.88 0.26
N PRO A 63 -12.15 6.02 1.50
CA PRO A 63 -13.59 6.14 1.76
C PRO A 63 -14.19 7.33 1.00
N SER A 64 -15.41 7.14 0.50
CA SER A 64 -16.11 8.15 -0.29
C SER A 64 -16.28 9.51 0.40
N ASN A 65 -16.39 9.52 1.74
CA ASN A 65 -16.49 10.74 2.55
C ASN A 65 -15.14 11.49 2.72
N GLU A 66 -14.02 10.83 2.38
CA GLU A 66 -12.69 11.44 2.39
C GLU A 66 -12.23 11.92 1.00
N LEU A 67 -13.08 11.85 -0.01
CA LEU A 67 -12.78 12.35 -1.34
C LEU A 67 -13.13 13.84 -1.48
N TYR A 68 -12.27 14.62 -2.15
CA TYR A 68 -12.62 15.95 -2.66
C TYR A 68 -13.47 15.81 -3.91
N LYS A 69 -14.77 16.08 -3.81
CA LYS A 69 -15.76 15.93 -4.88
C LYS A 69 -16.26 17.28 -5.37
N PHE A 70 -16.50 17.36 -6.67
CA PHE A 70 -17.11 18.52 -7.32
C PHE A 70 -17.83 18.07 -8.60
N PHE A 71 -18.48 19.00 -9.31
CA PHE A 71 -19.25 18.68 -10.50
C PHE A 71 -18.69 19.42 -11.70
N ASP A 72 -18.73 18.75 -12.88
CA ASP A 72 -18.51 19.42 -14.14
C ASP A 72 -19.79 20.15 -14.62
N ARG A 73 -19.72 20.73 -15.83
CA ARG A 73 -20.86 21.48 -16.40
C ARG A 73 -22.03 20.58 -16.79
N ASP A 74 -21.78 19.31 -17.01
CA ASP A 74 -22.77 18.31 -17.44
C ASP A 74 -23.38 17.56 -16.23
N GLY A 75 -22.94 17.89 -15.01
CA GLY A 75 -23.43 17.30 -13.76
C GLY A 75 -22.74 16.02 -13.36
N ASN A 76 -21.66 15.62 -14.03
CA ASN A 76 -20.88 14.45 -13.63
C ASN A 76 -20.11 14.74 -12.33
N THR A 77 -20.07 13.75 -11.45
CA THR A 77 -19.26 13.84 -10.23
C THR A 77 -17.80 13.56 -10.55
N LEU A 78 -16.95 14.54 -10.24
CA LEU A 78 -15.51 14.50 -10.39
C LEU A 78 -14.84 14.45 -9.00
N VAL A 79 -13.60 13.93 -8.95
CA VAL A 79 -12.79 13.89 -7.74
C VAL A 79 -11.37 14.35 -8.03
N LEU A 80 -10.72 14.96 -7.04
CA LEU A 80 -9.26 15.00 -7.02
C LEU A 80 -8.76 13.62 -6.63
N ARG A 81 -7.81 13.07 -7.38
CA ARG A 81 -7.29 11.71 -7.13
C ARG A 81 -6.75 11.56 -5.71
N PRO A 82 -7.26 10.60 -4.91
CA PRO A 82 -6.75 10.32 -3.58
C PRO A 82 -5.52 9.41 -3.60
N ASP A 83 -5.33 8.69 -4.72
CA ASP A 83 -4.31 7.69 -4.97
C ASP A 83 -4.03 7.61 -6.48
N PHE A 84 -2.90 7.03 -6.88
CA PHE A 84 -2.53 6.87 -8.29
C PHE A 84 -2.97 5.54 -8.88
N THR A 85 -2.94 4.46 -8.12
CA THR A 85 -3.10 3.10 -8.63
C THR A 85 -4.37 2.90 -9.47
N PRO A 86 -5.58 3.36 -9.06
CA PRO A 86 -6.76 3.24 -9.90
C PRO A 86 -6.67 4.03 -11.22
N SER A 87 -6.07 5.23 -11.19
CA SER A 87 -5.84 6.04 -12.41
C SER A 87 -4.87 5.38 -13.36
N VAL A 88 -3.78 4.78 -12.85
CA VAL A 88 -2.79 4.03 -13.65
C VAL A 88 -3.42 2.77 -14.21
N ALA A 89 -4.19 2.01 -13.42
CA ALA A 89 -4.90 0.80 -13.87
C ALA A 89 -5.89 1.12 -15.00
N ARG A 90 -6.69 2.21 -14.87
CA ARG A 90 -7.58 2.69 -15.92
C ARG A 90 -6.81 3.05 -17.20
N ALA A 91 -5.73 3.80 -17.07
CA ALA A 91 -4.91 4.22 -18.21
C ALA A 91 -4.21 3.01 -18.87
N ALA A 92 -3.74 2.04 -18.09
CA ALA A 92 -3.15 0.81 -18.59
C ALA A 92 -4.17 0.00 -19.39
N ALA A 93 -5.38 -0.20 -18.87
CA ALA A 93 -6.44 -0.91 -19.56
C ALA A 93 -6.86 -0.21 -20.88
N MET A 94 -6.84 1.13 -20.91
CA MET A 94 -7.27 1.91 -22.07
C MET A 94 -6.21 2.02 -23.16
N HIS A 95 -4.93 2.24 -22.79
CA HIS A 95 -3.90 2.63 -23.76
C HIS A 95 -2.87 1.54 -24.07
N PHE A 96 -2.73 0.53 -23.19
CA PHE A 96 -1.74 -0.54 -23.34
C PHE A 96 -2.37 -1.90 -23.63
N ALA A 97 -3.54 -1.86 -24.23
CA ALA A 97 -4.34 -3.02 -24.55
C ALA A 97 -3.63 -4.06 -25.42
N ASP A 98 -2.88 -3.60 -26.39
CA ASP A 98 -2.18 -4.41 -27.38
C ASP A 98 -0.65 -4.44 -27.13
N SER A 99 -0.22 -4.01 -25.94
CA SER A 99 1.19 -3.99 -25.57
C SER A 99 1.65 -5.36 -25.06
N ASP A 100 2.94 -5.62 -25.21
CA ASP A 100 3.59 -6.78 -24.59
C ASP A 100 3.63 -6.63 -23.06
N PHE A 101 3.20 -7.64 -22.33
CA PHE A 101 3.31 -7.71 -20.88
C PHE A 101 4.60 -8.43 -20.47
N PRO A 102 5.15 -8.13 -19.27
CA PRO A 102 4.62 -7.24 -18.24
C PRO A 102 4.90 -5.76 -18.52
N LEU A 103 3.93 -4.90 -18.19
CA LEU A 103 4.11 -3.45 -18.19
C LEU A 103 4.77 -3.00 -16.89
N ARG A 104 5.75 -2.11 -17.00
CA ARG A 104 6.41 -1.44 -15.87
C ARG A 104 6.17 0.06 -16.01
N LEU A 105 5.30 0.59 -15.15
CA LEU A 105 4.89 1.99 -15.16
C LEU A 105 5.29 2.67 -13.85
N SER A 106 5.86 3.88 -13.94
CA SER A 106 6.17 4.74 -12.81
C SER A 106 5.43 6.06 -12.90
N TYR A 107 5.14 6.65 -11.75
CA TYR A 107 4.39 7.90 -11.67
C TYR A 107 4.90 8.79 -10.53
N GLU A 108 4.65 10.11 -10.66
CA GLU A 108 4.79 11.07 -9.60
C GLU A 108 3.69 12.14 -9.66
N GLY A 109 3.30 12.67 -8.51
CA GLY A 109 2.31 13.75 -8.46
C GLY A 109 1.72 13.97 -7.08
N SER A 110 0.76 14.89 -7.02
CA SER A 110 -0.01 15.15 -5.80
C SER A 110 -1.22 14.22 -5.71
N THR A 111 -1.51 13.80 -4.48
CA THR A 111 -2.73 13.09 -4.07
C THR A 111 -3.47 13.94 -3.04
N PHE A 112 -4.81 13.79 -2.96
CA PHE A 112 -5.69 14.65 -2.19
C PHE A 112 -6.67 13.83 -1.36
N VAL A 113 -6.54 13.89 -0.02
CA VAL A 113 -7.43 13.18 0.90
C VAL A 113 -8.02 14.18 1.89
N ASN A 114 -9.35 14.26 1.95
CA ASN A 114 -10.08 15.16 2.85
C ASN A 114 -10.40 14.45 4.18
N SER A 115 -9.38 13.92 4.85
CA SER A 115 -9.56 13.28 6.15
C SER A 115 -9.86 14.32 7.22
N ALA A 116 -10.88 14.04 8.03
CA ALA A 116 -11.26 14.87 9.18
C ALA A 116 -10.57 14.43 10.49
N GLU A 117 -10.00 13.24 10.54
CA GLU A 117 -9.67 12.57 11.79
C GLU A 117 -8.36 13.01 12.43
N TYR A 118 -7.46 13.71 11.71
CA TYR A 118 -6.14 13.98 12.24
C TYR A 118 -5.69 15.41 11.99
N GLN A 119 -5.78 16.23 13.01
CA GLN A 119 -5.17 17.56 13.01
C GLN A 119 -3.65 17.43 12.74
N GLY A 120 -3.18 18.12 11.69
CA GLY A 120 -1.77 18.13 11.30
C GLY A 120 -1.39 17.17 10.17
N ARG A 121 -2.30 16.33 9.64
CA ARG A 121 -2.06 15.58 8.40
C ARG A 121 -2.16 16.48 7.17
N LEU A 122 -1.31 16.23 6.18
CA LEU A 122 -1.44 16.87 4.88
C LEU A 122 -2.65 16.31 4.14
N LYS A 123 -3.48 17.22 3.60
CA LYS A 123 -4.60 16.87 2.71
C LYS A 123 -4.18 16.87 1.24
N GLU A 124 -3.10 17.55 0.91
CA GLU A 124 -2.34 17.42 -0.33
C GLU A 124 -0.97 16.86 0.01
N SER A 125 -0.61 15.70 -0.55
CA SER A 125 0.68 15.05 -0.35
C SER A 125 1.32 14.66 -1.68
N ARG A 126 2.65 14.64 -1.73
CA ARG A 126 3.40 14.21 -2.91
C ARG A 126 3.67 12.72 -2.84
N GLN A 127 3.31 12.01 -3.88
CA GLN A 127 3.51 10.58 -4.03
C GLN A 127 4.34 10.28 -5.29
N MET A 128 5.21 9.29 -5.18
CA MET A 128 5.85 8.60 -6.30
C MET A 128 5.52 7.12 -6.17
N GLY A 129 5.50 6.40 -7.28
CA GLY A 129 5.21 4.97 -7.20
C GLY A 129 5.44 4.25 -8.52
N MET A 130 5.20 2.95 -8.47
CA MET A 130 5.34 2.09 -9.63
C MET A 130 4.33 0.95 -9.58
N GLU A 131 3.95 0.49 -10.78
CA GLU A 131 3.03 -0.60 -11.00
C GLU A 131 3.64 -1.58 -12.00
N LEU A 132 3.65 -2.87 -11.64
CA LEU A 132 4.02 -3.98 -12.51
C LEU A 132 2.74 -4.74 -12.83
N ILE A 133 2.34 -4.73 -14.10
CA ILE A 133 1.06 -5.26 -14.57
C ILE A 133 1.30 -6.40 -15.53
N GLY A 134 0.55 -7.49 -15.38
CA GLY A 134 0.58 -8.65 -16.29
C GLY A 134 1.47 -9.79 -15.83
N GLU A 135 1.93 -9.79 -14.57
CA GLU A 135 2.81 -10.84 -14.03
C GLU A 135 2.29 -11.34 -12.67
N ASP A 136 1.83 -12.59 -12.60
CA ASP A 136 1.45 -13.26 -11.33
C ASP A 136 2.53 -14.24 -10.89
N SER A 137 3.61 -13.71 -10.30
CA SER A 137 4.70 -14.53 -9.77
C SER A 137 5.24 -13.95 -8.45
N ALA A 138 5.90 -14.80 -7.67
CA ALA A 138 6.64 -14.36 -6.48
C ALA A 138 7.86 -13.50 -6.86
N GLU A 139 8.37 -13.68 -8.06
CA GLU A 139 9.44 -12.88 -8.66
C GLU A 139 9.00 -11.44 -8.87
N ALA A 140 7.79 -11.20 -9.40
CA ALA A 140 7.21 -9.88 -9.55
C ALA A 140 6.97 -9.20 -8.20
N ASP A 141 6.43 -9.93 -7.23
CA ASP A 141 6.25 -9.43 -5.86
C ASP A 141 7.58 -9.03 -5.22
N ALA A 142 8.60 -9.90 -5.34
CA ALA A 142 9.93 -9.64 -4.83
C ALA A 142 10.63 -8.47 -5.56
N GLU A 143 10.36 -8.26 -6.86
CA GLU A 143 10.86 -7.11 -7.62
C GLU A 143 10.37 -5.80 -6.98
N ILE A 144 9.06 -5.66 -6.73
CA ILE A 144 8.46 -4.46 -6.13
C ILE A 144 8.97 -4.22 -4.71
N ILE A 145 9.10 -5.26 -3.89
CA ILE A 145 9.66 -5.14 -2.54
C ILE A 145 11.14 -4.74 -2.59
N ALA A 146 11.94 -5.35 -3.48
CA ALA A 146 13.34 -5.00 -3.65
C ALA A 146 13.53 -3.55 -4.14
N LEU A 147 12.69 -3.10 -5.07
CA LEU A 147 12.67 -1.72 -5.53
C LEU A 147 12.30 -0.75 -4.41
N THR A 148 11.32 -1.09 -3.57
CA THR A 148 10.97 -0.31 -2.39
C THR A 148 12.19 -0.15 -1.47
N CYS A 149 12.91 -1.23 -1.17
CA CYS A 149 14.14 -1.15 -0.39
C CYS A 149 15.21 -0.26 -1.07
N ARG A 150 15.40 -0.37 -2.39
CA ARG A 150 16.39 0.43 -3.13
C ARG A 150 16.04 1.91 -3.18
N MET A 151 14.75 2.26 -3.33
CA MET A 151 14.30 3.66 -3.23
C MET A 151 14.60 4.28 -1.87
N LEU A 152 14.32 3.53 -0.80
CA LEU A 152 14.59 3.98 0.57
C LEU A 152 16.10 4.14 0.81
N LEU A 153 16.93 3.22 0.33
CA LEU A 153 18.39 3.36 0.38
C LEU A 153 18.88 4.56 -0.44
N ALA A 154 18.34 4.75 -1.66
CA ALA A 154 18.67 5.90 -2.52
C ALA A 154 18.24 7.24 -1.90
N SER A 155 17.22 7.25 -1.04
CA SER A 155 16.83 8.43 -0.28
C SER A 155 17.84 8.83 0.81
N GLY A 156 18.72 7.91 1.18
CA GLY A 156 19.72 8.07 2.25
C GLY A 156 19.37 7.33 3.53
N LEU A 157 18.20 6.71 3.63
CA LEU A 157 17.83 5.89 4.79
C LEU A 157 18.73 4.65 4.87
N GLN A 158 19.20 4.34 6.09
CA GLN A 158 19.97 3.12 6.39
C GLN A 158 19.16 2.16 7.25
N GLU A 159 18.27 2.70 8.08
CA GLU A 159 17.44 1.93 9.01
C GLU A 159 15.97 2.10 8.67
N PHE A 160 15.38 1.05 8.13
CA PHE A 160 13.97 0.92 7.83
C PHE A 160 13.56 -0.54 7.82
N GLN A 161 12.28 -0.80 7.91
CA GLN A 161 11.71 -2.14 7.86
C GLN A 161 10.53 -2.17 6.89
N VAL A 162 10.57 -3.10 5.95
CA VAL A 162 9.43 -3.44 5.09
C VAL A 162 8.75 -4.66 5.70
N SER A 163 7.56 -4.46 6.25
CA SER A 163 6.73 -5.55 6.78
C SER A 163 5.84 -6.08 5.67
N VAL A 164 5.89 -7.37 5.40
CA VAL A 164 5.19 -8.04 4.30
C VAL A 164 4.22 -9.07 4.83
N GLY A 165 2.95 -8.94 4.46
CA GLY A 165 1.88 -9.92 4.73
C GLY A 165 1.36 -10.57 3.46
N GLU A 166 0.44 -11.53 3.63
CA GLU A 166 -0.26 -12.18 2.53
C GLU A 166 -1.73 -12.40 2.93
N VAL A 167 -2.64 -11.68 2.26
CA VAL A 167 -4.04 -11.59 2.69
C VAL A 167 -4.82 -12.90 2.54
N ASN A 168 -4.40 -13.81 1.65
CA ASN A 168 -5.11 -15.07 1.42
C ASN A 168 -4.98 -16.05 2.58
N PHE A 169 -3.97 -15.91 3.45
CA PHE A 169 -3.91 -16.71 4.66
C PHE A 169 -5.10 -16.42 5.56
N TYR A 170 -5.36 -15.14 5.86
CA TYR A 170 -6.52 -14.72 6.63
C TYR A 170 -7.83 -15.02 5.91
N LYS A 171 -7.96 -14.64 4.63
CA LYS A 171 -9.18 -14.86 3.84
C LYS A 171 -9.59 -16.34 3.82
N ALA A 172 -8.63 -17.26 3.71
CA ALA A 172 -8.91 -18.70 3.72
C ALA A 172 -9.42 -19.18 5.09
N LEU A 173 -8.92 -18.64 6.20
CA LEU A 173 -9.42 -18.93 7.54
C LEU A 173 -10.82 -18.31 7.76
N ALA A 174 -11.04 -17.09 7.28
CA ALA A 174 -12.33 -16.43 7.35
C ALA A 174 -13.41 -17.23 6.60
N ASP A 175 -13.13 -17.68 5.38
CA ASP A 175 -14.07 -18.54 4.61
C ASP A 175 -14.41 -19.84 5.34
N LYS A 176 -13.46 -20.43 6.07
CA LYS A 176 -13.67 -21.67 6.85
C LYS A 176 -14.37 -21.43 8.18
N SER A 177 -14.36 -20.21 8.70
CA SER A 177 -14.94 -19.89 10.00
C SER A 177 -16.46 -19.94 9.99
N GLY A 178 -17.09 -19.72 8.82
CA GLY A 178 -18.53 -19.61 8.69
C GLY A 178 -19.13 -18.40 9.41
N LEU A 179 -18.31 -17.38 9.69
CA LEU A 179 -18.74 -16.12 10.31
C LEU A 179 -19.45 -15.23 9.28
N ASP A 180 -20.33 -14.37 9.78
CA ASP A 180 -20.90 -13.30 8.97
C ASP A 180 -19.87 -12.21 8.65
N GLU A 181 -20.23 -11.31 7.75
CA GLU A 181 -19.35 -10.25 7.27
C GLU A 181 -18.95 -9.30 8.39
N GLU A 182 -19.87 -8.93 9.29
CA GLU A 182 -19.61 -8.01 10.40
C GLU A 182 -18.61 -8.60 11.40
N SER A 183 -18.80 -9.86 11.78
CA SER A 183 -17.87 -10.59 12.67
C SER A 183 -16.50 -10.77 12.02
N THR A 184 -16.47 -11.08 10.72
CA THR A 184 -15.22 -11.23 9.95
C THR A 184 -14.45 -9.93 9.89
N GLU A 185 -15.12 -8.80 9.64
CA GLU A 185 -14.48 -7.48 9.61
C GLU A 185 -13.98 -7.07 11.00
N THR A 186 -14.77 -7.32 12.06
CA THR A 186 -14.34 -7.07 13.44
C THR A 186 -13.08 -7.84 13.78
N ILE A 187 -13.03 -9.13 13.46
CA ILE A 187 -11.84 -9.97 13.70
C ILE A 187 -10.65 -9.47 12.87
N ARG A 188 -10.87 -9.08 11.61
CA ARG A 188 -9.82 -8.50 10.76
C ARG A 188 -9.20 -7.26 11.41
N GLU A 189 -10.03 -6.35 11.94
CA GLU A 189 -9.56 -5.15 12.63
C GLU A 189 -8.78 -5.47 13.90
N LEU A 190 -9.27 -6.40 14.71
CA LEU A 190 -8.59 -6.84 15.93
C LEU A 190 -7.23 -7.47 15.62
N ILE A 191 -7.13 -8.31 14.58
CA ILE A 191 -5.87 -8.91 14.13
C ILE A 191 -4.90 -7.82 13.66
N SER A 192 -5.34 -6.88 12.82
CA SER A 192 -4.52 -5.77 12.33
C SER A 192 -3.98 -4.89 13.46
N ASN A 193 -4.79 -4.70 14.51
CA ASN A 193 -4.42 -3.94 15.69
C ASN A 193 -3.64 -4.76 16.74
N LYS A 194 -3.26 -6.01 16.42
CA LYS A 194 -2.56 -6.92 17.32
C LYS A 194 -3.29 -7.19 18.64
N ASN A 195 -4.63 -7.09 18.63
CA ASN A 195 -5.49 -7.35 19.78
C ASN A 195 -5.92 -8.81 19.84
N PHE A 196 -5.02 -9.70 20.25
CA PHE A 196 -5.26 -11.14 20.31
C PHE A 196 -6.32 -11.53 21.38
N PHE A 197 -6.49 -10.76 22.46
CA PHE A 197 -7.56 -10.99 23.44
C PHE A 197 -8.94 -10.72 22.83
N GLY A 198 -9.11 -9.60 22.13
CA GLY A 198 -10.36 -9.29 21.44
C GLY A 198 -10.70 -10.32 20.36
N VAL A 199 -9.71 -10.84 19.63
CA VAL A 199 -9.93 -11.95 18.68
C VAL A 199 -10.46 -13.19 19.38
N ALA A 200 -9.88 -13.57 20.54
CA ALA A 200 -10.34 -14.72 21.32
C ALA A 200 -11.79 -14.52 21.79
N GLU A 201 -12.09 -13.36 22.36
CA GLU A 201 -13.44 -13.02 22.88
C GLU A 201 -14.51 -13.11 21.79
N VAL A 202 -14.28 -12.55 20.61
CA VAL A 202 -15.23 -12.62 19.49
C VAL A 202 -15.39 -14.08 19.03
N LEU A 203 -14.30 -14.85 18.90
CA LEU A 203 -14.36 -16.23 18.43
C LEU A 203 -15.01 -17.19 19.42
N ASP A 204 -14.90 -16.94 20.73
CA ASP A 204 -15.49 -17.84 21.76
C ASP A 204 -17.01 -17.97 21.61
N GLY A 205 -17.70 -16.91 21.19
CA GLY A 205 -19.16 -16.92 20.94
C GLY A 205 -19.58 -17.58 19.63
N THR A 206 -18.64 -18.02 18.78
CA THR A 206 -18.92 -18.51 17.43
C THR A 206 -18.98 -20.04 17.34
N LYS A 207 -19.50 -20.56 16.21
CA LYS A 207 -19.54 -21.99 15.88
C LYS A 207 -18.35 -22.44 15.01
N ALA A 208 -17.34 -21.57 14.80
CA ALA A 208 -16.17 -21.93 14.03
C ALA A 208 -15.45 -23.15 14.62
N ALA A 209 -14.86 -23.96 13.77
CA ALA A 209 -14.13 -25.17 14.21
C ALA A 209 -12.94 -24.79 15.11
N PRO A 210 -12.60 -25.61 16.12
CA PRO A 210 -11.56 -25.29 17.10
C PRO A 210 -10.22 -24.93 16.45
N GLU A 211 -9.80 -25.64 15.41
CA GLU A 211 -8.56 -25.41 14.67
C GLU A 211 -8.56 -24.07 13.92
N VAL A 212 -9.72 -23.62 13.41
CA VAL A 212 -9.89 -22.31 12.77
C VAL A 212 -9.76 -21.20 13.81
N LYS A 213 -10.42 -21.35 14.97
CA LYS A 213 -10.32 -20.41 16.09
C LYS A 213 -8.87 -20.26 16.55
N GLU A 214 -8.18 -21.37 16.76
CA GLU A 214 -6.78 -21.37 17.17
C GLU A 214 -5.89 -20.64 16.15
N ALA A 215 -6.04 -20.97 14.86
CA ALA A 215 -5.27 -20.32 13.78
C ALA A 215 -5.53 -18.80 13.74
N MET A 216 -6.79 -18.35 13.82
CA MET A 216 -7.13 -16.93 13.82
C MET A 216 -6.59 -16.19 15.04
N GLN A 217 -6.65 -16.81 16.24
CA GLN A 217 -6.10 -16.24 17.48
C GLN A 217 -4.57 -16.07 17.43
N LYS A 218 -3.88 -16.91 16.64
CA LYS A 218 -2.41 -16.83 16.48
C LYS A 218 -1.96 -15.76 15.49
N LEU A 219 -2.78 -15.38 14.50
CA LEU A 219 -2.40 -14.42 13.46
C LEU A 219 -1.77 -13.12 14.00
N PRO A 220 -2.30 -12.46 15.05
CA PRO A 220 -1.67 -11.24 15.59
C PRO A 220 -0.24 -11.44 16.09
N GLN A 221 0.16 -12.68 16.38
CA GLN A 221 1.46 -13.06 16.93
C GLN A 221 2.41 -13.64 15.85
N LEU A 222 1.90 -13.95 14.64
CA LEU A 222 2.68 -14.52 13.56
C LEU A 222 3.39 -13.42 12.77
N PHE A 223 4.39 -12.80 13.38
CA PHE A 223 5.25 -11.79 12.74
C PHE A 223 6.71 -11.95 13.17
N GLY A 224 7.63 -11.59 12.29
CA GLY A 224 9.07 -11.67 12.56
C GLY A 224 9.91 -11.89 11.32
N SER A 225 11.08 -12.50 11.50
CA SER A 225 11.97 -12.92 10.42
C SER A 225 11.43 -14.18 9.72
N ALA A 226 12.19 -14.75 8.78
CA ALA A 226 11.80 -15.95 8.02
C ALA A 226 11.48 -17.18 8.89
N GLU A 227 11.92 -17.23 10.13
CA GLU A 227 11.59 -18.30 11.09
C GLU A 227 10.09 -18.43 11.33
N ILE A 228 9.33 -17.34 11.15
CA ILE A 228 7.88 -17.32 11.31
C ILE A 228 7.14 -18.23 10.32
N PHE A 229 7.74 -18.56 9.18
CA PHE A 229 7.10 -19.41 8.17
C PHE A 229 6.79 -20.81 8.69
N ASN A 230 7.66 -21.40 9.52
CA ASN A 230 7.42 -22.72 10.10
C ASN A 230 6.26 -22.67 11.10
N ALA A 231 6.17 -21.60 11.89
CA ALA A 231 5.06 -21.39 12.81
C ALA A 231 3.73 -21.16 12.05
N ALA A 232 3.75 -20.35 10.98
CA ALA A 232 2.57 -20.11 10.15
C ALA A 232 2.10 -21.39 9.44
N GLU A 233 3.03 -22.23 8.97
CA GLU A 233 2.71 -23.50 8.30
C GLU A 233 1.99 -24.49 9.23
N ALA A 234 2.27 -24.46 10.54
CA ALA A 234 1.57 -25.29 11.52
C ALA A 234 0.09 -24.92 11.67
N PHE A 235 -0.30 -23.68 11.36
CA PHE A 235 -1.68 -23.19 11.37
C PHE A 235 -2.32 -23.11 9.97
N ALA A 236 -1.63 -23.61 8.93
CA ALA A 236 -2.15 -23.62 7.56
C ALA A 236 -3.08 -24.83 7.35
N LEU A 237 -4.39 -24.62 7.52
CA LEU A 237 -5.43 -25.65 7.52
C LEU A 237 -5.77 -26.20 6.13
N GLY A 238 -5.27 -25.59 5.05
CA GLY A 238 -5.57 -26.02 3.69
C GLY A 238 -4.57 -25.53 2.65
N LYS A 239 -4.91 -25.81 1.39
CA LYS A 239 -4.02 -25.51 0.25
C LYS A 239 -3.76 -24.00 0.11
N ARG A 240 -4.78 -23.17 0.34
CA ARG A 240 -4.70 -21.72 0.14
C ARG A 240 -3.75 -21.06 1.13
N GLU A 241 -3.84 -21.42 2.42
CA GLU A 241 -2.93 -20.93 3.46
C GLU A 241 -1.48 -21.42 3.21
N LYS A 242 -1.31 -22.70 2.83
CA LYS A 242 0.01 -23.27 2.48
C LYS A 242 0.62 -22.54 1.28
N SER A 243 -0.18 -22.20 0.27
CA SER A 243 0.27 -21.44 -0.89
C SER A 243 0.70 -20.01 -0.49
N ALA A 244 -0.02 -19.37 0.44
CA ALA A 244 0.35 -18.07 0.98
C ALA A 244 1.73 -18.10 1.67
N VAL A 245 1.96 -19.09 2.53
CA VAL A 245 3.27 -19.29 3.19
C VAL A 245 4.37 -19.57 2.16
N ALA A 246 4.11 -20.46 1.18
CA ALA A 246 5.08 -20.80 0.15
C ALA A 246 5.47 -19.58 -0.72
N ARG A 247 4.51 -18.70 -1.05
CA ARG A 247 4.76 -17.46 -1.79
C ARG A 247 5.67 -16.51 -1.00
N LEU A 248 5.39 -16.27 0.29
CA LEU A 248 6.25 -15.43 1.12
C LEU A 248 7.65 -16.03 1.31
N ARG A 249 7.77 -17.34 1.45
CA ARG A 249 9.05 -18.05 1.53
C ARG A 249 9.87 -17.85 0.25
N ARG A 250 9.23 -17.97 -0.92
CA ARG A 250 9.87 -17.71 -2.22
C ARG A 250 10.35 -16.28 -2.38
N ILE A 251 9.52 -15.32 -1.98
CA ILE A 251 9.89 -13.89 -1.94
C ILE A 251 11.13 -13.68 -1.06
N HIS A 252 11.16 -14.27 0.13
CA HIS A 252 12.31 -14.17 1.04
C HIS A 252 13.59 -14.72 0.40
N GLU A 253 13.54 -15.90 -0.22
CA GLU A 253 14.69 -16.50 -0.93
C GLU A 253 15.27 -15.55 -1.99
N ILE A 254 14.38 -14.91 -2.79
CA ILE A 254 14.81 -13.97 -3.82
C ILE A 254 15.45 -12.72 -3.19
N LEU A 255 14.88 -12.20 -2.10
CA LEU A 255 15.42 -11.04 -1.38
C LEU A 255 16.76 -11.34 -0.71
N CYS A 256 16.95 -12.55 -0.16
CA CYS A 256 18.25 -13.03 0.33
C CYS A 256 19.30 -13.01 -0.79
N GLY A 257 18.96 -13.54 -1.98
CA GLY A 257 19.84 -13.50 -3.15
C GLY A 257 20.23 -12.09 -3.61
N LYS A 258 19.46 -11.07 -3.23
CA LYS A 258 19.72 -9.65 -3.50
C LYS A 258 20.38 -8.91 -2.32
N GLY A 259 20.59 -9.57 -1.16
CA GLY A 259 21.13 -8.98 0.07
C GLY A 259 20.21 -7.95 0.73
N LEU A 260 18.89 -8.11 0.56
CA LEU A 260 17.86 -7.19 1.06
C LEU A 260 17.02 -7.77 2.20
N ASP A 261 17.23 -9.01 2.57
CA ASP A 261 16.50 -9.74 3.61
C ASP A 261 16.51 -9.05 4.98
N ARG A 262 17.61 -8.39 5.34
CA ARG A 262 17.74 -7.63 6.59
C ARG A 262 16.75 -6.47 6.73
N TYR A 263 16.21 -5.97 5.63
CA TYR A 263 15.24 -4.87 5.58
C TYR A 263 13.80 -5.35 5.57
N VAL A 264 13.56 -6.67 5.54
CA VAL A 264 12.24 -7.25 5.37
C VAL A 264 11.87 -8.12 6.56
N SER A 265 10.65 -7.96 7.03
CA SER A 265 10.00 -8.86 8.00
C SER A 265 8.68 -9.35 7.44
N PHE A 266 8.15 -10.42 8.02
CA PHE A 266 6.89 -11.02 7.59
C PHE A 266 5.86 -10.92 8.70
N ASP A 267 4.60 -10.63 8.33
CA ASP A 267 3.52 -10.42 9.28
C ASP A 267 2.19 -10.95 8.70
N PHE A 268 1.75 -12.12 9.14
CA PHE A 268 0.49 -12.71 8.72
C PHE A 268 -0.76 -11.98 9.27
N GLY A 269 -0.57 -11.09 10.25
CA GLY A 269 -1.60 -10.19 10.76
C GLY A 269 -1.59 -8.82 10.11
N LEU A 270 -0.77 -8.58 9.08
CA LEU A 270 -0.83 -7.38 8.26
C LEU A 270 -1.96 -7.56 7.23
N LEU A 271 -3.10 -6.96 7.50
CA LEU A 271 -4.32 -7.09 6.70
C LEU A 271 -4.79 -5.72 6.23
N SER A 272 -5.41 -5.68 5.05
CA SER A 272 -6.02 -4.46 4.53
C SER A 272 -7.46 -4.31 5.03
N LYS A 273 -7.86 -3.06 5.27
CA LYS A 273 -9.25 -2.69 5.53
C LYS A 273 -10.15 -2.93 4.30
N TYR A 274 -9.56 -2.91 3.10
CA TYR A 274 -10.30 -3.02 1.84
C TYR A 274 -10.00 -4.36 1.17
N ASN A 275 -11.00 -4.92 0.49
CA ASN A 275 -10.85 -6.14 -0.34
C ASN A 275 -10.01 -5.94 -1.60
N TYR A 276 -9.38 -4.79 -1.74
CA TYR A 276 -8.55 -4.37 -2.84
C TYR A 276 -7.37 -5.32 -3.11
N TYR A 277 -6.66 -5.74 -2.05
CA TYR A 277 -5.50 -6.61 -2.20
C TYR A 277 -5.91 -8.07 -2.37
N THR A 278 -5.26 -8.74 -3.34
CA THR A 278 -5.52 -10.14 -3.73
C THR A 278 -4.41 -11.12 -3.35
N GLY A 279 -3.27 -10.62 -2.88
CA GLY A 279 -2.09 -11.40 -2.55
C GLY A 279 -1.26 -10.74 -1.46
N ILE A 280 0.02 -10.44 -1.77
CA ILE A 280 0.89 -9.74 -0.82
C ILE A 280 0.38 -8.32 -0.54
N ILE A 281 0.65 -7.89 0.68
CA ILE A 281 0.51 -6.50 1.13
C ILE A 281 1.78 -6.14 1.91
N PHE A 282 2.27 -4.91 1.79
CA PHE A 282 3.42 -4.49 2.58
C PHE A 282 3.40 -3.00 2.91
N SER A 283 4.10 -2.66 3.98
CA SER A 283 4.31 -1.29 4.42
C SER A 283 5.75 -1.09 4.87
N ALA A 284 6.37 0.01 4.49
CA ALA A 284 7.72 0.37 4.89
C ALA A 284 7.68 1.44 5.98
N PHE A 285 8.40 1.19 7.06
CA PHE A 285 8.50 2.08 8.22
C PHE A 285 9.96 2.46 8.48
N THR A 286 10.17 3.65 9.02
CA THR A 286 11.44 4.12 9.52
C THR A 286 11.23 5.03 10.74
N TYR A 287 12.29 5.39 11.42
CA TYR A 287 12.22 6.31 12.54
C TYR A 287 11.78 7.71 12.13
N GLY A 288 11.16 8.42 13.08
CA GLY A 288 10.78 9.83 12.91
C GLY A 288 9.38 10.07 12.36
N THR A 289 8.62 9.03 11.99
CA THR A 289 7.20 9.13 11.66
C THR A 289 6.44 7.94 12.27
N GLY A 290 5.19 8.15 12.66
CA GLY A 290 4.27 7.08 13.06
C GLY A 290 3.53 6.45 11.88
N GLU A 291 3.75 6.99 10.68
CA GLU A 291 3.11 6.56 9.44
C GLU A 291 4.13 5.84 8.56
N PRO A 292 3.70 4.88 7.73
CA PRO A 292 4.58 4.27 6.74
C PRO A 292 5.04 5.29 5.71
N VAL A 293 6.28 5.13 5.25
CA VAL A 293 6.87 5.94 4.16
C VAL A 293 6.55 5.35 2.78
N ALA A 294 6.17 4.08 2.72
CA ALA A 294 5.65 3.43 1.50
C ALA A 294 4.61 2.36 1.86
N ARG A 295 3.66 2.15 0.95
CA ARG A 295 2.69 1.05 1.00
C ARG A 295 2.54 0.45 -0.38
N GLY A 296 2.34 -0.85 -0.42
CA GLY A 296 2.13 -1.57 -1.66
C GLY A 296 1.50 -2.94 -1.46
N GLY A 297 1.28 -3.62 -2.56
CA GLY A 297 0.73 -4.97 -2.58
C GLY A 297 0.20 -5.37 -3.95
N ARG A 298 -0.36 -6.58 -4.03
CA ARG A 298 -0.93 -7.19 -5.22
C ARG A 298 -2.44 -6.95 -5.30
N TYR A 299 -2.93 -6.54 -6.48
CA TYR A 299 -4.33 -6.14 -6.71
C TYR A 299 -4.84 -6.64 -8.08
N ASP A 300 -4.86 -7.94 -8.28
CA ASP A 300 -5.11 -8.60 -9.57
C ASP A 300 -6.51 -8.35 -10.17
N LEU A 301 -7.49 -7.94 -9.35
CA LEU A 301 -8.87 -7.71 -9.79
C LEU A 301 -9.14 -6.29 -10.28
N LEU A 302 -8.25 -5.33 -9.99
CA LEU A 302 -8.50 -3.92 -10.25
C LEU A 302 -8.67 -3.60 -11.74
N LEU A 303 -7.81 -4.14 -12.61
CA LEU A 303 -7.88 -3.87 -14.04
C LEU A 303 -9.15 -4.44 -14.67
N GLY A 304 -9.74 -5.49 -14.08
CA GLY A 304 -11.01 -6.08 -14.50
C GLY A 304 -12.17 -5.08 -14.46
N HIS A 305 -12.18 -4.13 -13.51
CA HIS A 305 -13.16 -3.04 -13.45
C HIS A 305 -13.10 -2.10 -14.67
N PHE A 306 -11.94 -2.03 -15.32
CA PHE A 306 -11.73 -1.25 -16.53
C PHE A 306 -11.79 -2.12 -17.81
N GLY A 307 -12.34 -3.35 -17.71
CA GLY A 307 -12.61 -4.25 -18.81
C GLY A 307 -11.44 -5.14 -19.27
N ARG A 308 -10.36 -5.22 -18.46
CA ARG A 308 -9.20 -6.08 -18.75
C ARG A 308 -8.65 -6.73 -17.50
N GLU A 309 -8.80 -8.02 -17.39
CA GLU A 309 -8.22 -8.80 -16.30
C GLU A 309 -6.71 -8.96 -16.52
N ASN A 310 -5.91 -8.38 -15.64
CA ASN A 310 -4.46 -8.58 -15.58
C ASN A 310 -4.01 -8.55 -14.13
N PRO A 311 -3.15 -9.47 -13.69
CA PRO A 311 -2.54 -9.41 -12.38
C PRO A 311 -1.65 -8.18 -12.27
N ALA A 312 -1.62 -7.59 -11.09
CA ALA A 312 -0.83 -6.39 -10.85
C ALA A 312 -0.32 -6.30 -9.42
N VAL A 313 0.89 -5.76 -9.28
CA VAL A 313 1.51 -5.46 -7.99
C VAL A 313 2.21 -4.11 -8.08
N GLY A 314 2.09 -3.28 -7.04
CA GLY A 314 2.67 -1.95 -7.06
C GLY A 314 3.00 -1.40 -5.69
N VAL A 315 3.58 -0.18 -5.68
CA VAL A 315 3.91 0.55 -4.46
C VAL A 315 3.80 2.05 -4.65
N GLY A 316 3.23 2.73 -3.64
CA GLY A 316 3.26 4.17 -3.48
C GLY A 316 4.23 4.58 -2.37
N LEU A 317 5.12 5.53 -2.68
CA LEU A 317 6.08 6.13 -1.77
C LEU A 317 5.60 7.54 -1.40
N TYR A 318 5.43 7.81 -0.11
CA TYR A 318 4.93 9.08 0.42
C TYR A 318 6.09 10.04 0.69
N ILE A 319 6.34 10.95 -0.25
CA ILE A 319 7.52 11.84 -0.25
C ILE A 319 7.51 12.79 0.95
N ASP A 320 6.35 13.22 1.40
CA ASP A 320 6.25 14.13 2.55
C ASP A 320 6.59 13.42 3.87
N GLN A 321 6.14 12.17 4.05
CA GLN A 321 6.50 11.33 5.20
C GLN A 321 7.99 10.97 5.17
N LEU A 322 8.50 10.58 4.00
CA LEU A 322 9.91 10.28 3.81
C LEU A 322 10.79 11.48 4.13
N THR A 323 10.47 12.65 3.58
CA THR A 323 11.20 13.91 3.85
C THR A 323 11.18 14.26 5.34
N SER A 324 10.01 14.12 6.00
CA SER A 324 9.88 14.36 7.43
C SER A 324 10.75 13.42 8.26
N SER A 325 10.82 12.15 7.88
CA SER A 325 11.68 11.15 8.54
C SER A 325 13.16 11.48 8.38
N LEU A 326 13.60 11.83 7.16
CA LEU A 326 14.99 12.21 6.87
C LEU A 326 15.40 13.44 7.69
N ILE A 327 14.55 14.47 7.75
CA ILE A 327 14.81 15.68 8.57
C ILE A 327 14.95 15.31 10.05
N ARG A 328 14.04 14.52 10.61
CA ARG A 328 14.07 14.14 12.04
C ARG A 328 15.26 13.27 12.39
N GLN A 329 15.74 12.47 11.45
CA GLN A 329 16.96 11.65 11.61
C GLN A 329 18.25 12.44 11.33
N GLY A 330 18.17 13.70 10.89
CA GLY A 330 19.34 14.50 10.53
C GLY A 330 20.03 14.03 9.25
N ILE A 331 19.32 13.29 8.39
CA ILE A 331 19.85 12.74 7.14
C ILE A 331 19.73 13.80 6.04
N PRO A 332 20.83 14.25 5.41
CA PRO A 332 20.77 15.20 4.31
C PRO A 332 20.19 14.52 3.06
N TYR A 333 19.18 15.12 2.46
CA TYR A 333 18.46 14.55 1.31
C TYR A 333 18.47 15.43 0.04
N GLY A 334 19.13 16.59 0.10
CA GLY A 334 19.20 17.56 -1.00
C GLY A 334 20.47 17.47 -1.85
N ARG A 335 21.25 16.40 -1.71
CA ARG A 335 22.51 16.24 -2.47
C ARG A 335 22.45 15.03 -3.37
#